data_60febf16d1857685b5552b6daba9083e
#
_entry.id   60febf16d1857685b5552b6daba9083e
#
_cell.length_a   1.000
_cell.length_b   1.000
_cell.length_c   1.000
_cell.angle_alpha   90.00
_cell.angle_beta   90.00
_cell.angle_gamma   90.00
#
_symmetry.space_group_name_H-M   'P 1'
#
loop_
_entity.id
_entity.type
_entity.pdbx_description
1 polymer ?
#
loop_
_entity_poly.entity_id
_entity_poly.type
_entity_poly.pdbx_seq_one_letter_code
_entity_poly.pdbx_strand_id
1 'polypeptide(L)' 'ASDELAEAITSLPAEKRNIILLSYFLEMTDMEIAELLNMVRSSVAYRRTATLKLLKELMGGKTDDS' A
#
# COMPACT_ATOMS: atom_id res chain seq x y z
N ALA A 1 -11.76 4.51 13.30
CA ALA A 1 -10.52 4.75 12.74
C ALA A 1 -9.97 3.53 12.11
N SER A 2 -9.76 2.46 12.83
CA SER A 2 -9.14 1.32 12.21
C SER A 2 -10.10 0.64 11.24
N ASP A 3 -11.39 0.79 11.41
CA ASP A 3 -12.31 0.18 10.48
C ASP A 3 -12.23 0.85 9.12
N GLU A 4 -12.05 2.16 9.11
CA GLU A 4 -11.96 2.90 7.87
C GLU A 4 -10.73 2.48 7.07
N LEU A 5 -9.61 2.34 7.76
CA LEU A 5 -8.39 1.90 7.10
C LEU A 5 -8.53 0.47 6.59
N ALA A 6 -9.10 -0.40 7.39
CA ALA A 6 -9.29 -1.79 6.98
C ALA A 6 -10.17 -1.88 5.75
N GLU A 7 -11.25 -1.10 5.71
CA GLU A 7 -12.12 -1.10 4.55
C GLU A 7 -11.41 -0.58 3.32
N ALA A 8 -10.61 0.46 3.48
CA ALA A 8 -9.89 1.02 2.35
C ALA A 8 -8.90 0.01 1.79
N ILE A 9 -8.17 -0.67 2.66
CA ILE A 9 -7.21 -1.66 2.20
C ILE A 9 -7.92 -2.83 1.53
N THR A 10 -9.04 -3.28 2.10
CA THR A 10 -9.77 -4.40 1.53
C THR A 10 -10.32 -4.07 0.15
N SER A 11 -10.62 -2.81 -0.11
CA SER A 11 -11.17 -2.45 -1.40
C SER A 11 -10.11 -2.35 -2.51
N LEU A 12 -8.84 -2.45 -2.17
CA LEU A 12 -7.78 -2.35 -3.16
C LEU A 12 -7.68 -3.62 -3.99
N PRO A 13 -7.22 -3.52 -5.23
CA PRO A 13 -6.88 -4.72 -5.99
C PRO A 13 -5.84 -5.54 -5.26
N ALA A 14 -5.84 -6.85 -5.46
CA ALA A 14 -4.97 -7.75 -4.70
C ALA A 14 -3.51 -7.36 -4.76
N GLU A 15 -3.03 -6.96 -5.93
CA GLU A 15 -1.63 -6.61 -6.07
C GLU A 15 -1.26 -5.45 -5.16
N LYS A 16 -2.09 -4.42 -5.14
CA LYS A 16 -1.81 -3.25 -4.32
C LYS A 16 -2.00 -3.56 -2.85
N ARG A 17 -3.06 -4.30 -2.55
CA ARG A 17 -3.34 -4.66 -1.16
C ARG A 17 -2.20 -5.46 -0.57
N ASN A 18 -1.68 -6.44 -1.32
CA ASN A 18 -0.64 -7.30 -0.78
C ASN A 18 0.64 -6.52 -0.50
N ILE A 19 1.01 -5.61 -1.36
CA ILE A 19 2.22 -4.82 -1.13
C ILE A 19 2.08 -3.97 0.12
N ILE A 20 0.91 -3.39 0.34
CA ILE A 20 0.70 -2.57 1.52
C ILE A 20 0.73 -3.43 2.78
N LEU A 21 0.10 -4.61 2.75
CA LEU A 21 0.10 -5.47 3.91
C LEU A 21 1.50 -5.95 4.25
N LEU A 22 2.27 -6.33 3.24
CA LEU A 22 3.63 -6.79 3.48
C LEU A 22 4.51 -5.67 4.00
N SER A 23 4.32 -4.47 3.48
CA SER A 23 5.16 -3.35 3.86
C SER A 23 4.85 -2.84 5.26
N TYR A 24 3.58 -2.71 5.60
CA TYR A 24 3.22 -2.08 6.86
C TYR A 24 2.91 -3.03 8.00
N PHE A 25 2.31 -4.15 7.71
CA PHE A 25 1.98 -5.05 8.79
C PHE A 25 3.08 -6.06 9.05
N LEU A 26 3.76 -6.51 8.01
CA LEU A 26 4.86 -7.44 8.19
C LEU A 26 6.21 -6.73 8.14
N GLU A 27 6.20 -5.42 7.92
CA GLU A 27 7.42 -4.59 7.97
C GLU A 27 8.53 -5.10 7.05
N MET A 28 8.16 -5.59 5.90
CA MET A 28 9.13 -6.05 4.93
C MET A 28 9.67 -4.88 4.14
N THR A 29 10.95 -4.96 3.78
CA THR A 29 11.55 -3.94 2.92
C THR A 29 11.10 -4.16 1.49
N ASP A 30 11.30 -3.14 0.64
CA ASP A 30 10.96 -3.27 -0.78
C ASP A 30 11.71 -4.43 -1.42
N MET A 31 12.97 -4.64 -1.02
CA MET A 31 13.73 -5.73 -1.58
C MET A 31 13.14 -7.09 -1.17
N GLU A 32 12.74 -7.22 0.09
CA GLU A 32 12.14 -8.46 0.56
C GLU A 32 10.82 -8.74 -0.15
N ILE A 33 10.01 -7.70 -0.33
CA ILE A 33 8.74 -7.86 -1.01
C ILE A 33 8.98 -8.24 -2.47
N ALA A 34 9.97 -7.60 -3.10
CA ALA A 34 10.29 -7.90 -4.50
C ALA A 34 10.66 -9.37 -4.65
N GLU A 35 11.45 -9.89 -3.72
CA GLU A 35 11.84 -11.29 -3.79
C GLU A 35 10.65 -12.21 -3.57
N LEU A 36 9.81 -11.87 -2.60
CA LEU A 36 8.66 -12.71 -2.30
C LEU A 36 7.68 -12.74 -3.46
N LEU A 37 7.44 -11.60 -4.07
CA LEU A 37 6.45 -11.52 -5.14
C LEU A 37 7.04 -11.68 -6.54
N ASN A 38 8.34 -11.93 -6.61
CA ASN A 38 9.05 -12.12 -7.88
C ASN A 38 8.89 -10.88 -8.74
N MET A 39 9.18 -9.73 -8.17
CA MET A 39 9.07 -8.45 -8.85
C MET A 39 10.40 -7.71 -8.77
N VAL A 40 10.55 -6.68 -9.60
CA VAL A 40 11.70 -5.80 -9.53
C VAL A 40 11.48 -4.84 -8.36
N ARG A 41 12.52 -4.55 -7.60
CA ARG A 41 12.41 -3.70 -6.42
C ARG A 41 11.82 -2.33 -6.73
N SER A 42 12.23 -1.72 -7.85
CA SER A 42 11.72 -0.40 -8.19
C SER A 42 10.22 -0.45 -8.46
N SER A 43 9.73 -1.57 -8.99
CA SER A 43 8.30 -1.72 -9.21
C SER A 43 7.54 -1.81 -7.88
N VAL A 44 8.12 -2.49 -6.90
CA VAL A 44 7.51 -2.56 -5.58
C VAL A 44 7.44 -1.16 -4.97
N ALA A 45 8.53 -0.41 -5.05
CA ALA A 45 8.57 0.93 -4.48
C ALA A 45 7.53 1.83 -5.14
N TYR A 46 7.42 1.76 -6.46
CA TYR A 46 6.46 2.57 -7.18
C TYR A 46 5.03 2.21 -6.76
N ARG A 47 4.72 0.92 -6.72
CA ARG A 47 3.37 0.49 -6.36
C ARG A 47 3.04 0.83 -4.92
N ARG A 48 4.01 0.71 -4.03
CA ARG A 48 3.78 1.06 -2.63
C ARG A 48 3.45 2.54 -2.49
N THR A 49 4.23 3.39 -3.16
CA THR A 49 4.00 4.82 -3.08
C THR A 49 2.66 5.20 -3.70
N ALA A 50 2.36 4.64 -4.86
CA ALA A 50 1.10 4.96 -5.54
C ALA A 50 -0.09 4.45 -4.73
N THR A 51 0.05 3.31 -4.08
CA THR A 51 -1.04 2.75 -3.29
C THR A 51 -1.29 3.59 -2.03
N LEU A 52 -0.22 4.10 -1.43
CA LEU A 52 -0.41 4.97 -0.27
C LEU A 52 -1.17 6.22 -0.65
N LYS A 53 -0.87 6.77 -1.82
CA LYS A 53 -1.57 7.95 -2.27
C LYS A 53 -3.05 7.62 -2.49
N LEU A 54 -3.32 6.46 -3.09
CA LEU A 54 -4.69 6.04 -3.32
C LEU A 54 -5.43 5.83 -2.00
N LEU A 55 -4.77 5.24 -1.01
CA LEU A 55 -5.40 5.04 0.29
C LEU A 55 -5.76 6.37 0.93
N LYS A 56 -4.90 7.36 0.83
CA LYS A 56 -5.21 8.67 1.37
C LYS A 56 -6.45 9.23 0.72
N GLU A 57 -6.58 9.05 -0.57
CA GLU A 57 -7.75 9.55 -1.29
C GLU A 57 -9.00 8.80 -0.87
N LEU A 58 -8.91 7.50 -0.71
CA LEU A 58 -10.07 6.71 -0.31
C LEU A 58 -10.53 7.07 1.08
N MET A 59 -9.62 7.49 1.93
CA MET A 59 -9.97 7.85 3.29
C MET A 59 -10.27 9.34 3.42
N GLY A 60 -10.51 9.99 2.31
CA GLY A 60 -10.88 11.39 2.34
C GLY A 60 -9.73 12.29 2.66
N GLY A 61 -8.56 11.86 2.30
CA GLY A 61 -7.45 12.56 2.78
C GLY A 61 -6.95 13.65 1.98
N LYS A 62 -7.75 14.48 1.43
CA LYS A 62 -7.24 15.56 0.74
C LYS A 62 -6.94 16.58 1.65
N THR A 63 -6.89 16.26 2.72
CA THR A 63 -6.65 17.11 3.64
C THR A 63 -5.52 17.90 3.49
N ASP A 64 -4.69 17.42 3.23
CA ASP A 64 -3.64 18.05 3.23
C ASP A 64 -3.61 19.24 2.62
N ASP A 65 -4.13 19.47 2.08
CA ASP A 65 -4.07 20.52 1.46
C ASP A 65 -4.42 21.44 2.16
N SER A 66 -4.57 21.31 2.64
CA SER A 66 -4.94 22.09 3.34
C SER A 66 -4.34 22.61 3.67
#